data_32bf4c62301a603b6db40833bfebeb16
#
_entry.id   32bf4c62301a603b6db40833bfebeb16
#
_cell.length_a   1.000
_cell.length_b   1.000
_cell.length_c   1.000
_cell.angle_alpha   90.00
_cell.angle_beta   90.00
_cell.angle_gamma   90.00
#
_symmetry.space_group_name_H-M   'P 1'
#
loop_
_entity.id
_entity.type
_entity.pdbx_description
1 polymer ?
#
loop_
_entity_poly.entity_id
_entity_poly.type
_entity_poly.pdbx_seq_one_letter_code
_entity_poly.pdbx_strand_id
1 'polypeptide(L)'
;MRTFLLSLAILISATAFAQVPSVTVENAKGEAVNTKTLLDEGTPMIVSFWSTTCKPCILELDAVYDALPDWKEEADFRVVAVATDDSRMLAKAKSFSEGRGWAEDFVLLF
;
A
#
# COMPACT_ATOMS: atom_id res chain seq x y z
N MET A 1 49.86 -7.73 2.12
CA MET A 1 49.07 -7.72 0.86
C MET A 1 47.90 -8.73 0.85
N ARG A 2 48.01 -9.90 1.43
CA ARG A 2 46.89 -10.90 1.45
C ARG A 2 45.69 -10.48 2.32
N THR A 3 45.86 -9.64 3.31
CA THR A 3 44.82 -9.15 4.21
C THR A 3 44.03 -7.96 3.66
N PHE A 4 44.57 -7.23 2.70
CA PHE A 4 43.90 -6.07 2.08
C PHE A 4 42.84 -6.48 1.02
N LEU A 5 43.01 -7.65 0.41
CA LEU A 5 42.09 -8.17 -0.59
C LEU A 5 40.81 -8.78 0.03
N LEU A 6 40.87 -9.20 1.29
CA LEU A 6 39.73 -9.74 2.03
C LEU A 6 38.79 -8.64 2.55
N SER A 7 39.28 -7.41 2.75
CA SER A 7 38.45 -6.29 3.21
C SER A 7 37.62 -5.64 2.11
N LEU A 8 37.95 -5.85 0.85
CA LEU A 8 37.23 -5.26 -0.30
C LEU A 8 36.03 -6.11 -0.73
N ALA A 9 35.96 -7.36 -0.29
CA ALA A 9 34.88 -8.28 -0.67
C ALA A 9 33.57 -8.11 0.15
N ILE A 10 33.57 -7.31 1.22
CA ILE A 10 32.44 -7.18 2.15
C ILE A 10 31.52 -5.99 1.79
N LEU A 11 31.86 -5.18 0.80
CA LEU A 11 31.12 -3.98 0.41
C LEU A 11 30.15 -4.18 -0.77
N ILE A 12 29.87 -5.42 -1.15
CA ILE A 12 28.73 -5.69 -2.06
C ILE A 12 27.50 -5.88 -1.16
N SER A 13 27.03 -4.78 -0.60
CA SER A 13 25.68 -4.72 -0.04
C SER A 13 24.71 -4.99 -1.18
N ALA A 14 24.17 -6.20 -1.23
CA ALA A 14 23.06 -6.49 -2.11
C ALA A 14 21.93 -5.52 -1.78
N THR A 15 21.71 -4.51 -2.60
CA THR A 15 20.54 -3.66 -2.51
C THR A 15 19.34 -4.52 -2.87
N ALA A 16 18.71 -5.11 -1.87
CA ALA A 16 17.46 -5.81 -2.03
C ALA A 16 16.39 -4.73 -2.32
N PHE A 17 16.08 -4.53 -3.59
CA PHE A 17 14.92 -3.74 -3.96
C PHE A 17 13.67 -4.58 -3.70
N ALA A 18 12.90 -4.18 -2.69
CA ALA A 18 11.56 -4.70 -2.53
C ALA A 18 10.72 -4.22 -3.73
N GLN A 19 10.28 -5.17 -4.56
CA GLN A 19 9.47 -4.87 -5.73
C GLN A 19 8.02 -5.24 -5.46
N VAL A 20 7.11 -4.32 -5.78
CA VAL A 20 5.68 -4.63 -5.83
C VAL A 20 5.42 -5.48 -7.07
N PRO A 21 4.80 -6.65 -6.94
CA PRO A 21 4.50 -7.49 -8.10
C PRO A 21 3.52 -6.78 -9.05
N SER A 22 3.66 -7.02 -10.35
CA SER A 22 2.75 -6.52 -11.36
C SER A 22 1.49 -7.39 -11.41
N VAL A 23 0.41 -6.88 -10.84
CA VAL A 23 -0.90 -7.54 -10.78
C VAL A 23 -1.97 -6.56 -11.23
N THR A 24 -2.99 -7.06 -11.91
CA THR A 24 -4.17 -6.26 -12.25
C THR A 24 -5.23 -6.42 -11.17
N VAL A 25 -5.66 -5.31 -10.61
CA VAL A 25 -6.71 -5.20 -9.58
C VAL A 25 -7.74 -4.14 -10.01
N GLU A 26 -8.82 -3.98 -9.27
CA GLU A 26 -9.78 -2.91 -9.51
C GLU A 26 -9.57 -1.75 -8.53
N ASN A 27 -9.83 -0.53 -9.00
CA ASN A 27 -9.97 0.64 -8.12
C ASN A 27 -11.41 0.80 -7.61
N ALA A 28 -11.67 1.84 -6.81
CA ALA A 28 -13.01 2.11 -6.27
C ALA A 28 -14.08 2.34 -7.34
N LYS A 29 -13.68 2.76 -8.55
CA LYS A 29 -14.60 2.99 -9.69
C LYS A 29 -14.84 1.74 -10.53
N GLY A 30 -14.20 0.61 -10.18
CA GLY A 30 -14.28 -0.63 -10.96
C GLY A 30 -13.37 -0.66 -12.20
N GLU A 31 -12.42 0.27 -12.29
CA GLU A 31 -11.46 0.33 -13.38
C GLU A 31 -10.25 -0.58 -13.07
N ALA A 32 -9.76 -1.27 -14.11
CA ALA A 32 -8.56 -2.10 -13.97
C ALA A 32 -7.31 -1.24 -13.77
N VAL A 33 -6.55 -1.56 -12.74
CA VAL A 33 -5.29 -0.87 -12.38
C VAL A 33 -4.17 -1.91 -12.25
N ASN A 34 -3.02 -1.64 -12.87
CA ASN A 34 -1.83 -2.43 -12.64
C ASN A 34 -1.07 -1.88 -11.43
N THR A 35 -0.78 -2.73 -10.45
CA THR A 35 -0.09 -2.33 -9.21
C THR A 35 1.28 -1.71 -9.45
N LYS A 36 1.94 -2.06 -10.55
CA LYS A 36 3.23 -1.48 -10.92
C LYS A 36 3.15 0.02 -11.21
N THR A 37 2.00 0.51 -11.72
CA THR A 37 1.82 1.93 -12.00
C THR A 37 1.80 2.79 -10.73
N LEU A 38 1.51 2.20 -9.57
CA LEU A 38 1.56 2.91 -8.28
C LEU A 38 2.99 3.35 -7.92
N LEU A 39 4.01 2.62 -8.41
CA LEU A 39 5.42 2.93 -8.17
C LEU A 39 5.95 4.04 -9.10
N ASP A 40 5.33 4.20 -10.27
CA ASP A 40 5.81 5.13 -11.30
C ASP A 40 5.67 6.61 -10.88
N GLU A 41 4.86 6.89 -9.88
CA GLU A 41 4.65 8.24 -9.35
C GLU A 41 5.78 8.74 -8.45
N GLY A 42 6.71 7.87 -8.05
CA GLY A 42 7.89 8.22 -7.25
C GLY A 42 7.61 8.70 -5.82
N THR A 43 6.35 8.75 -5.40
CA THR A 43 5.94 9.14 -4.05
C THR A 43 5.95 7.92 -3.13
N PRO A 44 6.52 8.00 -1.93
CA PRO A 44 6.43 6.93 -0.93
C PRO A 44 4.98 6.53 -0.67
N MET A 45 4.74 5.25 -0.42
CA MET A 45 3.41 4.76 -0.12
C MET A 45 3.41 3.78 1.05
N ILE A 46 2.35 3.84 1.83
CA ILE A 46 2.01 2.85 2.86
C ILE A 46 0.97 1.93 2.24
N VAL A 47 1.27 0.63 2.17
CA VAL A 47 0.33 -0.39 1.68
C VAL A 47 -0.22 -1.14 2.87
N SER A 48 -1.53 -1.13 3.04
CA SER A 48 -2.22 -1.86 4.09
C SER A 48 -3.25 -2.82 3.47
N PHE A 49 -3.23 -4.07 3.94
CA PHE A 49 -4.20 -5.09 3.55
C PHE A 49 -5.31 -5.17 4.59
N TRP A 50 -6.55 -5.28 4.12
CA TRP A 50 -7.72 -5.38 4.99
C TRP A 50 -8.80 -6.26 4.38
N SER A 51 -9.81 -6.62 5.17
CA SER A 51 -11.03 -7.24 4.68
C SER A 51 -12.23 -6.82 5.53
N THR A 52 -13.43 -7.00 5.02
CA THR A 52 -14.67 -6.67 5.75
C THR A 52 -14.86 -7.48 7.03
N THR A 53 -14.13 -8.58 7.18
CA THR A 53 -14.16 -9.46 8.36
C THR A 53 -12.98 -9.25 9.30
N CYS A 54 -12.00 -8.44 8.90
CA CYS A 54 -10.81 -8.16 9.71
C CYS A 54 -11.02 -6.89 10.56
N LYS A 55 -11.59 -7.05 11.74
CA LYS A 55 -11.85 -5.93 12.64
C LYS A 55 -10.58 -5.15 13.04
N PRO A 56 -9.46 -5.78 13.41
CA PRO A 56 -8.22 -5.05 13.70
C PRO A 56 -7.69 -4.25 12.51
N CYS A 57 -7.81 -4.78 11.29
CA CYS A 57 -7.40 -4.08 10.07
C CYS A 57 -8.20 -2.78 9.87
N ILE A 58 -9.51 -2.85 10.09
CA ILE A 58 -10.43 -1.71 9.97
C ILE A 58 -10.07 -0.63 11.00
N LEU A 59 -9.83 -1.03 12.25
CA LEU A 59 -9.44 -0.09 13.32
C LEU A 59 -8.10 0.59 13.01
N GLU A 60 -7.15 -0.14 12.44
CA GLU A 60 -5.87 0.43 11.99
C GLU A 60 -6.07 1.46 10.90
N LEU A 61 -6.84 1.13 9.85
CA LEU A 61 -7.11 2.06 8.75
C LEU A 61 -7.89 3.30 9.21
N ASP A 62 -8.83 3.16 10.12
CA ASP A 62 -9.52 4.31 10.71
C ASP A 62 -8.55 5.22 11.47
N ALA A 63 -7.64 4.64 12.26
CA ALA A 63 -6.63 5.41 12.98
C ALA A 63 -5.65 6.12 12.03
N VAL A 64 -5.24 5.46 10.95
CA VAL A 64 -4.42 6.08 9.89
C VAL A 64 -5.19 7.22 9.21
N TYR A 65 -6.44 7.01 8.89
CA TYR A 65 -7.30 8.02 8.26
C TYR A 65 -7.42 9.29 9.12
N ASP A 66 -7.65 9.10 10.42
CA ASP A 66 -7.77 10.21 11.38
C ASP A 66 -6.45 10.99 11.56
N ALA A 67 -5.30 10.30 11.50
CA ALA A 67 -3.98 10.90 11.65
C ALA A 67 -3.42 11.50 10.33
N LEU A 68 -4.00 11.13 9.19
CA LEU A 68 -3.46 11.47 7.87
C LEU A 68 -3.28 12.97 7.62
N PRO A 69 -4.21 13.87 8.01
CA PRO A 69 -4.04 15.30 7.81
C PRO A 69 -2.76 15.83 8.46
N ASP A 70 -2.48 15.43 9.71
CA ASP A 70 -1.30 15.87 10.44
C ASP A 70 -0.01 15.31 9.81
N TRP A 71 -0.02 14.04 9.42
CA TRP A 71 1.14 13.40 8.79
C TRP A 71 1.47 14.00 7.41
N LYS A 72 0.45 14.43 6.67
CA LYS A 72 0.62 15.06 5.36
C LYS A 72 1.22 16.46 5.44
N GLU A 73 1.16 17.13 6.58
CA GLU A 73 1.86 18.39 6.81
C GLU A 73 3.38 18.19 6.90
N GLU A 74 3.82 17.01 7.37
CA GLU A 74 5.24 16.70 7.56
C GLU A 74 5.90 16.00 6.36
N ALA A 75 5.15 15.18 5.61
CA ALA A 75 5.68 14.39 4.51
C ALA A 75 4.65 14.16 3.40
N ASP A 76 5.12 14.10 2.16
CA ASP A 76 4.30 13.69 1.01
C ASP A 76 4.38 12.18 0.83
N PHE A 77 3.24 11.50 0.96
CA PHE A 77 3.10 10.06 0.78
C PHE A 77 1.65 9.69 0.45
N ARG A 78 1.45 8.46 0.02
CA ARG A 78 0.12 7.91 -0.26
C ARG A 78 -0.16 6.73 0.64
N VAL A 79 -1.44 6.51 0.94
CA VAL A 79 -1.93 5.30 1.61
C VAL A 79 -2.73 4.49 0.59
N VAL A 80 -2.32 3.25 0.40
CA VAL A 80 -2.98 2.28 -0.49
C VAL A 80 -3.60 1.20 0.38
N ALA A 81 -4.91 1.11 0.39
CA ALA A 81 -5.65 0.09 1.12
C ALA A 81 -6.13 -0.99 0.13
N VAL A 82 -5.64 -2.21 0.31
CA VAL A 82 -5.94 -3.35 -0.55
C VAL A 82 -6.92 -4.28 0.15
N ALA A 83 -8.14 -4.40 -0.38
CA ALA A 83 -9.12 -5.35 0.12
C ALA A 83 -8.76 -6.77 -0.33
N THR A 84 -8.75 -7.71 0.60
CA THR A 84 -8.48 -9.13 0.36
C THR A 84 -9.75 -9.98 0.34
N ASP A 85 -10.92 -9.34 0.32
CA ASP A 85 -12.21 -10.02 0.21
C ASP A 85 -12.33 -10.78 -1.12
N ASP A 86 -13.01 -11.92 -1.08
CA ASP A 86 -13.28 -12.68 -2.30
C ASP A 86 -14.34 -11.98 -3.18
N SER A 87 -14.54 -12.48 -4.38
CA SER A 87 -15.46 -11.90 -5.37
C SER A 87 -16.90 -11.76 -4.88
N ARG A 88 -17.34 -12.60 -3.94
CA ARG A 88 -18.70 -12.55 -3.36
C ARG A 88 -18.86 -11.38 -2.39
N MET A 89 -17.77 -10.96 -1.76
CA MET A 89 -17.76 -9.89 -0.77
C MET A 89 -17.28 -8.55 -1.33
N LEU A 90 -16.92 -8.50 -2.60
CA LEU A 90 -16.33 -7.31 -3.24
C LEU A 90 -17.25 -6.08 -3.17
N ALA A 91 -18.54 -6.26 -3.48
CA ALA A 91 -19.50 -5.17 -3.40
C ALA A 91 -19.65 -4.63 -1.98
N LYS A 92 -19.61 -5.52 -0.99
CA LYS A 92 -19.65 -5.14 0.43
C LYS A 92 -18.39 -4.37 0.83
N ALA A 93 -17.21 -4.80 0.38
CA ALA A 93 -15.95 -4.10 0.65
C ALA A 93 -15.96 -2.69 0.07
N LYS A 94 -16.44 -2.53 -1.16
CA LYS A 94 -16.59 -1.21 -1.82
C LYS A 94 -17.54 -0.30 -1.03
N SER A 95 -18.75 -0.75 -0.74
CA SER A 95 -19.74 0.03 0.04
C SER A 95 -19.24 0.37 1.44
N PHE A 96 -18.53 -0.55 2.07
CA PHE A 96 -17.98 -0.33 3.41
C PHE A 96 -16.91 0.78 3.41
N SER A 97 -15.97 0.74 2.47
CA SER A 97 -14.92 1.75 2.35
C SER A 97 -15.47 3.12 1.95
N GLU A 98 -16.48 3.17 1.08
CA GLU A 98 -17.19 4.41 0.73
C GLU A 98 -17.89 5.03 1.93
N GLY A 99 -18.61 4.22 2.71
CA GLY A 99 -19.32 4.68 3.91
C GLY A 99 -18.41 5.24 4.99
N ARG A 100 -17.13 4.88 4.98
CA ARG A 100 -16.11 5.42 5.89
C ARG A 100 -15.38 6.64 5.34
N GLY A 101 -15.63 7.03 4.11
CA GLY A 101 -14.97 8.17 3.46
C GLY A 101 -13.52 7.90 3.05
N TRP A 102 -13.03 6.66 3.13
CA TRP A 102 -11.64 6.32 2.81
C TRP A 102 -11.26 6.64 1.36
N ALA A 103 -12.22 6.64 0.44
CA ALA A 103 -11.98 6.94 -0.96
C ALA A 103 -11.50 8.38 -1.23
N GLU A 104 -11.68 9.29 -0.29
CA GLU A 104 -11.26 10.68 -0.44
C GLU A 104 -9.73 10.82 -0.30
N ASP A 105 -9.12 10.04 0.59
CA ASP A 105 -7.71 10.19 0.96
C ASP A 105 -6.85 8.94 0.75
N PHE A 106 -7.46 7.77 0.61
CA PHE A 106 -6.77 6.51 0.33
C PHE A 106 -6.92 6.12 -1.14
N VAL A 107 -5.90 5.49 -1.69
CA VAL A 107 -6.01 4.70 -2.92
C VAL A 107 -6.62 3.35 -2.54
N LEU A 108 -7.84 3.10 -2.97
CA LEU A 108 -8.54 1.85 -2.69
C LEU A 108 -8.37 0.87 -3.84
N LEU A 109 -7.91 -0.34 -3.54
CA LEU A 109 -7.77 -1.45 -4.48
C LEU A 109 -8.55 -2.68 -3.99
N PHE A 110 -9.10 -3.43 -4.97
CA PHE A 110 -9.96 -4.58 -4.74
C PHE A 110 -9.58 -5.76 -5.61
#